data_dbc91391e645fc43b45692773d0584bb
#
_entry.id   dbc91391e645fc43b45692773d0584bb
#
_cell.length_a   1.000
_cell.length_b   1.000
_cell.length_c   1.000
_cell.angle_alpha   90.00
_cell.angle_beta   90.00
_cell.angle_gamma   90.00
#
_symmetry.space_group_name_H-M   'P 1'
#
loop_
_entity.id
_entity.type
_entity.pdbx_description
1 polymer ?
#
loop_
_entity_poly.entity_id
_entity_poly.type
_entity_poly.pdbx_seq_one_letter_code
_entity_poly.pdbx_strand_id
1 'polypeptide(L)'
;MNKRRARNPFRLLLALVAAGALCAVGGAAFCSSAQPAGTATGYVSPYDWAGLERDGDRLAYYEQGALRSRLGIDVSSHQGAIDWPAVAADGVDFAIVRAGNRGYTEGALYADERFSENVDGAEAAGLATGVYFFSQAVTPDEAREEADFVLGLLAGRPLDLPVAFDHEPVSDETGRANHLAGTELAACARAFCERIEQAGYDTLVYGNKRDIARFGGDVPDGRPVWFAEYDVAVPTGQFDFVMWQYTSTGTVAGISTRVDLNIRFDAVG
;
A
#
# COMPACT_ATOMS: atom_id res chain seq x y z
N MET A 1 -13.62 4.32 -52.21
CA MET A 1 -14.31 4.15 -50.93
C MET A 1 -13.24 3.97 -49.82
N ASN A 2 -12.92 5.06 -49.14
CA ASN A 2 -11.84 5.13 -48.12
C ASN A 2 -12.42 4.79 -46.73
N LYS A 3 -12.04 3.67 -46.15
CA LYS A 3 -12.31 3.38 -44.74
C LYS A 3 -11.24 3.99 -43.87
N ARG A 4 -11.56 5.07 -43.18
CA ARG A 4 -10.73 5.66 -42.14
C ARG A 4 -10.75 4.74 -40.90
N ARG A 5 -9.58 4.21 -40.51
CA ARG A 5 -9.35 3.55 -39.23
C ARG A 5 -9.26 4.61 -38.13
N ALA A 6 -10.12 4.50 -37.14
CA ALA A 6 -10.01 5.26 -35.90
C ALA A 6 -8.78 4.78 -35.12
N ARG A 7 -7.89 5.73 -34.78
CA ARG A 7 -6.73 5.49 -33.93
C ARG A 7 -7.13 5.75 -32.49
N ASN A 8 -6.94 4.74 -31.66
CA ASN A 8 -7.10 4.78 -30.22
C ASN A 8 -5.93 5.54 -29.58
N PRO A 9 -6.14 6.59 -28.77
CA PRO A 9 -5.06 7.31 -28.10
C PRO A 9 -4.90 6.89 -26.65
N PHE A 10 -4.45 5.67 -26.39
CA PHE A 10 -3.88 5.33 -25.10
C PHE A 10 -2.40 5.02 -25.30
N ARG A 11 -1.58 6.06 -25.22
CA ARG A 11 -0.12 5.92 -25.09
C ARG A 11 0.27 6.33 -23.67
N LEU A 12 0.72 5.31 -22.96
CA LEU A 12 1.56 5.35 -21.78
C LEU A 12 2.54 6.52 -21.80
N LEU A 13 2.55 7.35 -20.76
CA LEU A 13 3.66 8.25 -20.47
C LEU A 13 4.30 7.78 -19.14
N LEU A 14 5.43 7.09 -19.30
CA LEU A 14 6.38 6.90 -18.22
C LEU A 14 7.09 8.23 -18.00
N ALA A 15 6.95 8.86 -16.85
CA ALA A 15 7.73 10.02 -16.45
C ALA A 15 8.84 9.59 -15.49
N LEU A 16 10.05 9.48 -16.02
CA LEU A 16 11.30 9.47 -15.25
C LEU A 16 11.53 10.87 -14.67
N VAL A 17 11.63 11.00 -13.37
CA VAL A 17 12.15 12.20 -12.72
C VAL A 17 13.59 11.93 -12.30
N ALA A 18 14.52 12.50 -13.05
CA ALA A 18 15.93 12.57 -12.69
C ALA A 18 16.20 13.77 -11.79
N ALA A 19 16.90 13.51 -10.70
CA ALA A 19 17.42 14.51 -9.78
C ALA A 19 18.62 15.26 -10.37
N GLY A 20 18.79 16.49 -9.95
CA GLY A 20 20.07 17.20 -10.10
C GLY A 20 19.99 18.69 -9.83
N ALA A 21 20.61 19.17 -8.82
CA ALA A 21 21.79 20.00 -8.83
C ALA A 21 22.00 20.81 -7.56
N LEU A 22 23.23 20.74 -7.11
CA LEU A 22 23.91 21.60 -6.12
C LEU A 22 23.73 23.10 -6.41
N CYS A 23 23.66 23.89 -5.33
CA CYS A 23 24.45 25.11 -5.22
C CYS A 23 24.73 25.45 -3.76
N ALA A 24 26.00 25.67 -3.48
CA ALA A 24 26.56 26.10 -2.19
C ALA A 24 26.66 27.62 -2.11
N VAL A 25 26.94 28.05 -0.86
CA VAL A 25 27.62 29.27 -0.44
C VAL A 25 26.76 30.37 0.20
N GLY A 26 27.16 30.69 1.46
CA GLY A 26 26.95 32.01 2.02
C GLY A 26 26.58 31.98 3.52
N GLY A 27 27.58 32.02 4.41
CA GLY A 27 27.38 32.09 5.85
C GLY A 27 26.92 33.46 6.35
N ALA A 28 26.08 33.45 7.36
CA ALA A 28 25.94 34.53 8.32
C ALA A 28 25.56 33.90 9.67
N ALA A 29 26.47 34.03 10.64
CA ALA A 29 26.27 33.62 12.02
C ALA A 29 25.24 34.56 12.68
N PHE A 30 24.11 34.04 13.08
CA PHE A 30 23.22 34.66 14.06
C PHE A 30 23.20 33.76 15.30
N CYS A 31 23.80 34.28 16.38
CA CYS A 31 23.60 33.74 17.71
C CYS A 31 22.13 33.96 18.10
N SER A 32 21.35 32.90 18.12
CA SER A 32 20.02 32.89 18.74
C SER A 32 20.06 31.94 19.93
N SER A 33 19.67 32.46 21.06
CA SER A 33 19.56 31.75 22.34
C SER A 33 18.68 30.51 22.21
N ALA A 34 19.29 29.35 22.42
CA ALA A 34 18.58 28.08 22.47
C ALA A 34 17.64 28.06 23.69
N GLN A 35 16.34 28.06 23.45
CA GLN A 35 15.36 27.55 24.41
C GLN A 35 15.57 26.02 24.54
N PRO A 36 15.47 25.48 25.78
CA PRO A 36 15.57 24.04 25.94
C PRO A 36 14.40 23.39 25.19
N ALA A 37 14.73 22.63 24.16
CA ALA A 37 13.78 21.74 23.49
C ALA A 37 13.21 20.77 24.54
N GLY A 38 11.91 20.82 24.73
CA GLY A 38 11.21 19.77 25.44
C GLY A 38 11.65 18.43 24.84
N THR A 39 11.94 17.45 25.68
CA THR A 39 12.23 16.08 25.28
C THR A 39 11.04 15.54 24.51
N ALA A 40 11.06 15.65 23.19
CA ALA A 40 10.25 14.81 22.35
C ALA A 40 10.67 13.38 22.68
N THR A 41 9.78 12.58 23.23
CA THR A 41 9.96 11.14 23.33
C THR A 41 10.06 10.66 21.88
N GLY A 42 11.29 10.39 21.43
CA GLY A 42 11.52 9.94 20.05
C GLY A 42 10.79 8.62 19.83
N TYR A 43 10.19 8.45 18.65
CA TYR A 43 9.63 7.16 18.23
C TYR A 43 10.69 6.07 18.35
N VAL A 44 10.32 4.94 18.90
CA VAL A 44 11.15 3.73 19.00
C VAL A 44 10.40 2.63 18.25
N SER A 45 11.01 2.09 17.19
CA SER A 45 10.44 0.97 16.46
C SER A 45 10.24 -0.26 17.37
N PRO A 46 9.13 -0.98 17.25
CA PRO A 46 8.96 -2.26 17.94
C PRO A 46 9.89 -3.35 17.39
N TYR A 47 10.51 -3.14 16.22
CA TYR A 47 11.40 -4.09 15.55
C TYR A 47 12.87 -3.73 15.78
N ASP A 48 13.68 -4.75 16.12
CA ASP A 48 15.14 -4.63 16.08
C ASP A 48 15.64 -4.88 14.65
N TRP A 49 15.96 -3.81 13.95
CA TRP A 49 16.38 -3.88 12.55
C TRP A 49 17.72 -4.62 12.32
N ALA A 50 18.47 -4.95 13.39
CA ALA A 50 19.61 -5.85 13.26
C ALA A 50 19.19 -7.28 12.88
N GLY A 51 17.92 -7.65 13.11
CA GLY A 51 17.34 -8.91 12.66
C GLY A 51 16.84 -8.94 11.23
N LEU A 52 16.90 -7.83 10.49
CA LEU A 52 16.47 -7.78 9.09
C LEU A 52 17.60 -8.28 8.18
N GLU A 53 17.33 -9.36 7.46
CA GLU A 53 18.25 -9.95 6.48
C GLU A 53 17.75 -9.71 5.06
N ARG A 54 18.72 -9.55 4.12
CA ARG A 54 18.44 -9.35 2.69
C ARG A 54 19.20 -10.36 1.87
N ASP A 55 18.48 -11.08 1.01
CA ASP A 55 19.06 -11.94 -0.02
C ASP A 55 18.48 -11.54 -1.40
N GLY A 56 19.30 -10.89 -2.21
CA GLY A 56 18.84 -10.28 -3.46
C GLY A 56 17.76 -9.23 -3.22
N ASP A 57 16.59 -9.43 -3.81
CA ASP A 57 15.39 -8.60 -3.61
C ASP A 57 14.45 -9.14 -2.52
N ARG A 58 14.83 -10.21 -1.81
CA ARG A 58 14.04 -10.80 -0.71
C ARG A 58 14.47 -10.25 0.64
N LEU A 59 13.49 -10.01 1.52
CA LEU A 59 13.70 -9.65 2.91
C LEU A 59 13.15 -10.73 3.84
N ALA A 60 13.87 -10.98 4.92
CA ALA A 60 13.42 -11.80 6.03
C ALA A 60 13.77 -11.12 7.35
N TYR A 61 12.89 -11.17 8.33
CA TYR A 61 13.12 -10.61 9.66
C TYR A 61 13.19 -11.72 10.68
N TYR A 62 14.26 -11.71 11.49
CA TYR A 62 14.51 -12.67 12.53
C TYR A 62 14.53 -11.98 13.89
N GLU A 63 13.93 -12.64 14.87
CA GLU A 63 14.02 -12.24 16.27
C GLU A 63 14.50 -13.41 17.10
N GLN A 64 15.60 -13.21 17.84
CA GLN A 64 16.23 -14.28 18.63
C GLN A 64 16.56 -15.56 17.82
N GLY A 65 16.88 -15.39 16.53
CA GLY A 65 17.19 -16.49 15.61
C GLY A 65 15.97 -17.22 15.03
N ALA A 66 14.77 -16.82 15.37
CA ALA A 66 13.53 -17.33 14.77
C ALA A 66 13.02 -16.41 13.66
N LEU A 67 12.62 -16.98 12.52
CA LEU A 67 11.96 -16.21 11.46
C LEU A 67 10.62 -15.66 11.97
N ARG A 68 10.45 -14.34 11.86
CA ARG A 68 9.29 -13.56 12.34
C ARG A 68 8.67 -12.72 11.23
N SER A 69 8.80 -13.16 10.01
CA SER A 69 8.17 -12.48 8.88
C SER A 69 7.68 -13.45 7.82
N ARG A 70 6.83 -12.93 6.95
CA ARG A 70 6.33 -13.60 5.75
C ARG A 70 6.59 -12.73 4.54
N LEU A 71 7.01 -13.34 3.44
CA LEU A 71 7.18 -12.68 2.16
C LEU A 71 5.83 -12.62 1.44
N GLY A 72 5.48 -11.47 0.89
CA GLY A 72 4.27 -11.31 0.11
C GLY A 72 4.44 -10.44 -1.11
N ILE A 73 3.38 -10.42 -1.90
CA ILE A 73 3.22 -9.55 -3.07
C ILE A 73 1.90 -8.81 -2.98
N ASP A 74 1.80 -7.66 -3.64
CA ASP A 74 0.50 -7.12 -3.98
C ASP A 74 0.36 -6.98 -5.49
N VAL A 75 -0.86 -7.28 -5.97
CA VAL A 75 -1.12 -7.47 -7.39
C VAL A 75 -2.48 -6.90 -7.81
N SER A 76 -2.57 -6.60 -9.08
CA SER A 76 -3.78 -6.15 -9.75
C SER A 76 -3.81 -6.66 -11.19
N SER A 77 -4.74 -6.18 -11.99
CA SER A 77 -4.76 -6.42 -13.44
C SER A 77 -3.49 -5.97 -14.16
N HIS A 78 -2.66 -5.11 -13.55
CA HIS A 78 -1.39 -4.65 -14.11
C HIS A 78 -0.35 -5.76 -14.27
N GLN A 79 -0.37 -6.78 -13.41
CA GLN A 79 0.53 -7.94 -13.51
C GLN A 79 0.14 -8.90 -14.63
N GLY A 80 -1.05 -8.74 -15.22
CA GLY A 80 -1.56 -9.64 -16.26
C GLY A 80 -1.92 -11.02 -15.73
N ALA A 81 -1.69 -12.06 -16.52
CA ALA A 81 -1.90 -13.44 -16.08
C ALA A 81 -0.75 -13.89 -15.18
N ILE A 82 -1.10 -14.54 -14.05
CA ILE A 82 -0.16 -14.99 -13.03
C ILE A 82 -0.19 -16.52 -12.95
N ASP A 83 0.97 -17.15 -12.95
CA ASP A 83 1.14 -18.57 -12.63
C ASP A 83 1.30 -18.72 -11.10
N TRP A 84 0.19 -18.81 -10.40
CA TRP A 84 0.15 -18.86 -8.95
C TRP A 84 0.90 -20.04 -8.31
N PRO A 85 0.87 -21.27 -8.88
CA PRO A 85 1.76 -22.34 -8.45
C PRO A 85 3.23 -21.98 -8.52
N ALA A 86 3.67 -21.28 -9.55
CA ALA A 86 5.07 -20.82 -9.66
C ALA A 86 5.37 -19.71 -8.63
N VAL A 87 4.44 -18.81 -8.36
CA VAL A 87 4.57 -17.79 -7.29
C VAL A 87 4.77 -18.44 -5.92
N ALA A 88 3.94 -19.42 -5.57
CA ALA A 88 4.07 -20.15 -4.30
C ALA A 88 5.39 -20.92 -4.21
N ALA A 89 5.82 -21.56 -5.31
CA ALA A 89 7.09 -22.28 -5.37
C ALA A 89 8.32 -21.35 -5.27
N ASP A 90 8.18 -20.06 -5.58
CA ASP A 90 9.22 -19.04 -5.43
C ASP A 90 9.32 -18.48 -3.98
N GLY A 91 8.55 -19.05 -3.05
CA GLY A 91 8.63 -18.76 -1.63
C GLY A 91 7.76 -17.57 -1.18
N VAL A 92 6.77 -17.16 -1.97
CA VAL A 92 5.78 -16.16 -1.56
C VAL A 92 4.75 -16.82 -0.64
N ASP A 93 4.52 -16.23 0.53
CA ASP A 93 3.60 -16.73 1.56
C ASP A 93 2.19 -16.13 1.43
N PHE A 94 2.08 -14.90 0.90
CA PHE A 94 0.79 -14.20 0.84
C PHE A 94 0.67 -13.25 -0.37
N ALA A 95 -0.57 -12.93 -0.71
CA ALA A 95 -0.90 -11.94 -1.73
C ALA A 95 -1.98 -10.96 -1.23
N ILE A 96 -1.80 -9.67 -1.50
CA ILE A 96 -2.82 -8.65 -1.33
C ILE A 96 -3.34 -8.27 -2.72
N VAL A 97 -4.59 -8.59 -3.02
CA VAL A 97 -5.16 -8.48 -4.36
C VAL A 97 -6.04 -7.22 -4.46
N ARG A 98 -5.85 -6.41 -5.51
CA ARG A 98 -6.71 -5.26 -5.73
C ARG A 98 -8.15 -5.70 -6.01
N ALA A 99 -9.08 -5.29 -5.15
CA ALA A 99 -10.51 -5.50 -5.39
C ALA A 99 -11.04 -4.55 -6.47
N GLY A 100 -10.56 -3.32 -6.47
CA GLY A 100 -10.99 -2.30 -7.42
C GLY A 100 -10.51 -0.92 -7.06
N ASN A 101 -11.13 0.07 -7.67
CA ASN A 101 -10.83 1.47 -7.42
C ASN A 101 -12.04 2.37 -7.63
N ARG A 102 -12.01 3.56 -7.02
CA ARG A 102 -12.86 4.68 -7.42
C ARG A 102 -12.12 5.54 -8.44
N GLY A 103 -12.80 5.92 -9.53
CA GLY A 103 -12.24 6.81 -10.54
C GLY A 103 -11.90 8.19 -9.95
N TYR A 104 -10.70 8.65 -10.22
CA TYR A 104 -10.18 9.88 -9.62
C TYR A 104 -10.77 11.18 -10.21
N THR A 105 -11.49 11.09 -11.32
CA THR A 105 -12.16 12.23 -11.96
C THR A 105 -13.67 12.21 -11.68
N GLU A 106 -14.35 11.15 -12.15
CA GLU A 106 -15.81 11.03 -12.13
C GLU A 106 -16.36 10.35 -10.87
N GLY A 107 -15.50 9.66 -10.10
CA GLY A 107 -15.86 9.02 -8.84
C GLY A 107 -16.66 7.71 -8.98
N ALA A 108 -16.71 7.12 -10.19
CA ALA A 108 -17.35 5.82 -10.38
C ALA A 108 -16.52 4.68 -9.78
N LEU A 109 -17.18 3.60 -9.37
CA LEU A 109 -16.54 2.41 -8.82
C LEU A 109 -16.25 1.40 -9.94
N TYR A 110 -15.05 0.84 -9.92
CA TYR A 110 -14.60 -0.16 -10.87
C TYR A 110 -14.00 -1.35 -10.14
N ALA A 111 -14.45 -2.56 -10.48
CA ALA A 111 -13.76 -3.77 -10.06
C ALA A 111 -12.44 -3.92 -10.84
N ASP A 112 -11.43 -4.48 -10.20
CA ASP A 112 -10.23 -4.91 -10.93
C ASP A 112 -10.60 -6.08 -11.85
N GLU A 113 -10.20 -5.99 -13.11
CA GLU A 113 -10.60 -6.97 -14.14
C GLU A 113 -10.16 -8.40 -13.85
N ARG A 114 -9.11 -8.56 -13.01
CA ARG A 114 -8.54 -9.85 -12.61
C ARG A 114 -8.77 -10.20 -11.14
N PHE A 115 -9.62 -9.45 -10.44
CA PHE A 115 -9.82 -9.65 -9.00
C PHE A 115 -10.13 -11.11 -8.66
N SER A 116 -11.20 -11.66 -9.24
CA SER A 116 -11.61 -13.03 -8.94
C SER A 116 -10.56 -14.06 -9.36
N GLU A 117 -9.96 -13.89 -10.56
CA GLU A 117 -8.90 -14.77 -11.06
C GLU A 117 -7.69 -14.79 -10.12
N ASN A 118 -7.28 -13.61 -9.63
CA ASN A 118 -6.12 -13.50 -8.74
C ASN A 118 -6.40 -14.06 -7.36
N VAL A 119 -7.56 -13.78 -6.76
CA VAL A 119 -7.91 -14.34 -5.44
C VAL A 119 -8.04 -15.87 -5.52
N ASP A 120 -8.80 -16.38 -6.50
CA ASP A 120 -8.98 -17.83 -6.70
C ASP A 120 -7.64 -18.55 -6.93
N GLY A 121 -6.76 -17.93 -7.73
CA GLY A 121 -5.45 -18.49 -8.05
C GLY A 121 -4.51 -18.52 -6.84
N ALA A 122 -4.45 -17.43 -6.07
CA ALA A 122 -3.62 -17.33 -4.86
C ALA A 122 -4.07 -18.36 -3.81
N GLU A 123 -5.37 -18.44 -3.52
CA GLU A 123 -5.93 -19.42 -2.58
C GLU A 123 -5.68 -20.85 -3.04
N ALA A 124 -5.90 -21.17 -4.32
CA ALA A 124 -5.65 -22.49 -4.88
C ALA A 124 -4.17 -22.91 -4.79
N ALA A 125 -3.25 -21.94 -4.83
CA ALA A 125 -1.81 -22.17 -4.64
C ALA A 125 -1.40 -22.24 -3.17
N GLY A 126 -2.33 -22.01 -2.21
CA GLY A 126 -2.09 -22.08 -0.78
C GLY A 126 -1.49 -20.81 -0.17
N LEU A 127 -1.54 -19.68 -0.86
CA LEU A 127 -1.12 -18.39 -0.32
C LEU A 127 -2.22 -17.84 0.58
N ALA A 128 -1.82 -17.20 1.70
CA ALA A 128 -2.73 -16.39 2.49
C ALA A 128 -3.18 -15.17 1.67
N THR A 129 -4.47 -14.84 1.68
CA THR A 129 -5.02 -13.77 0.84
C THR A 129 -5.61 -12.63 1.65
N GLY A 130 -5.35 -11.42 1.21
CA GLY A 130 -6.02 -10.18 1.58
C GLY A 130 -6.37 -9.39 0.35
N VAL A 131 -7.04 -8.26 0.54
CA VAL A 131 -7.43 -7.40 -0.58
C VAL A 131 -7.17 -5.93 -0.27
N TYR A 132 -7.03 -5.10 -1.31
CA TYR A 132 -7.00 -3.65 -1.16
C TYR A 132 -7.96 -2.98 -2.14
N PHE A 133 -8.41 -1.80 -1.77
CA PHE A 133 -9.22 -0.95 -2.63
C PHE A 133 -8.57 0.42 -2.77
N PHE A 134 -8.26 0.82 -4.02
CA PHE A 134 -7.69 2.14 -4.30
C PHE A 134 -8.80 3.19 -4.22
N SER A 135 -8.86 3.85 -3.06
CA SER A 135 -9.89 4.81 -2.72
C SER A 135 -9.59 6.19 -3.29
N GLN A 136 -10.63 6.81 -3.81
CA GLN A 136 -10.67 8.24 -4.12
C GLN A 136 -11.91 8.89 -3.51
N ALA A 137 -12.40 8.33 -2.40
CA ALA A 137 -13.50 8.91 -1.65
C ALA A 137 -13.14 10.30 -1.10
N VAL A 138 -14.06 11.24 -1.19
CA VAL A 138 -13.93 12.58 -0.62
C VAL A 138 -14.93 12.84 0.51
N THR A 139 -15.81 11.88 0.77
CA THR A 139 -16.76 11.88 1.89
C THR A 139 -16.84 10.52 2.56
N PRO A 140 -17.24 10.45 3.85
CA PRO A 140 -17.49 9.18 4.54
C PRO A 140 -18.55 8.30 3.87
N ASP A 141 -19.55 8.89 3.21
CA ASP A 141 -20.58 8.13 2.51
C ASP A 141 -20.00 7.44 1.27
N GLU A 142 -19.16 8.12 0.49
CA GLU A 142 -18.44 7.50 -0.62
C GLU A 142 -17.51 6.38 -0.13
N ALA A 143 -16.84 6.57 1.00
CA ALA A 143 -15.98 5.53 1.57
C ALA A 143 -16.78 4.28 2.02
N ARG A 144 -18.01 4.46 2.51
CA ARG A 144 -18.93 3.33 2.78
C ARG A 144 -19.40 2.65 1.49
N GLU A 145 -19.66 3.41 0.43
CA GLU A 145 -19.98 2.83 -0.89
C GLU A 145 -18.82 1.99 -1.42
N GLU A 146 -17.57 2.43 -1.25
CA GLU A 146 -16.38 1.66 -1.61
C GLU A 146 -16.30 0.36 -0.80
N ALA A 147 -16.53 0.43 0.51
CA ALA A 147 -16.57 -0.75 1.37
C ALA A 147 -17.67 -1.72 0.97
N ASP A 148 -18.89 -1.24 0.72
CA ASP A 148 -20.00 -2.08 0.24
C ASP A 148 -19.69 -2.72 -1.11
N PHE A 149 -18.99 -2.00 -1.99
CA PHE A 149 -18.55 -2.53 -3.28
C PHE A 149 -17.54 -3.68 -3.10
N VAL A 150 -16.55 -3.51 -2.22
CA VAL A 150 -15.58 -4.58 -1.87
C VAL A 150 -16.29 -5.78 -1.28
N LEU A 151 -17.23 -5.58 -0.35
CA LEU A 151 -18.03 -6.65 0.26
C LEU A 151 -18.86 -7.39 -0.77
N GLY A 152 -19.42 -6.68 -1.75
CA GLY A 152 -20.13 -7.26 -2.89
C GLY A 152 -19.22 -8.16 -3.75
N LEU A 153 -17.99 -7.76 -4.01
CA LEU A 153 -17.00 -8.56 -4.75
C LEU A 153 -16.53 -9.79 -3.96
N LEU A 154 -16.33 -9.64 -2.66
CA LEU A 154 -15.96 -10.75 -1.76
C LEU A 154 -17.10 -11.77 -1.62
N ALA A 155 -18.36 -11.33 -1.66
CA ALA A 155 -19.55 -12.19 -1.57
C ALA A 155 -19.51 -13.18 -0.37
N GLY A 156 -18.94 -12.76 0.76
CA GLY A 156 -18.77 -13.58 1.97
C GLY A 156 -17.58 -14.53 1.96
N ARG A 157 -16.68 -14.43 0.98
CA ARG A 157 -15.42 -15.18 0.92
C ARG A 157 -14.58 -14.87 2.17
N PRO A 158 -14.10 -15.87 2.93
CA PRO A 158 -13.17 -15.63 4.02
C PRO A 158 -11.83 -15.11 3.49
N LEU A 159 -11.17 -14.26 4.26
CA LEU A 159 -9.81 -13.80 3.98
C LEU A 159 -8.89 -14.18 5.16
N ASP A 160 -7.64 -14.51 4.86
CA ASP A 160 -6.61 -14.76 5.87
C ASP A 160 -5.95 -13.47 6.36
N LEU A 161 -6.01 -12.42 5.54
CA LEU A 161 -5.40 -11.11 5.75
C LEU A 161 -6.42 -10.00 5.63
N PRO A 162 -6.12 -8.80 6.18
CA PRO A 162 -7.05 -7.68 6.18
C PRO A 162 -7.46 -7.17 4.81
N VAL A 163 -8.54 -6.38 4.80
CA VAL A 163 -8.91 -5.46 3.72
C VAL A 163 -8.22 -4.14 3.95
N ALA A 164 -7.42 -3.70 2.96
CA ALA A 164 -6.67 -2.45 3.03
C ALA A 164 -7.46 -1.26 2.46
N PHE A 165 -7.54 -0.18 3.24
CA PHE A 165 -7.92 1.14 2.75
C PHE A 165 -6.67 1.82 2.18
N ASP A 166 -6.63 2.00 0.85
CA ASP A 166 -5.52 2.59 0.12
C ASP A 166 -5.97 3.91 -0.50
N HIS A 167 -5.54 5.04 0.09
CA HIS A 167 -5.97 6.37 -0.35
C HIS A 167 -4.75 7.25 -0.63
N GLU A 168 -4.36 7.30 -1.89
CA GLU A 168 -3.21 8.06 -2.37
C GLU A 168 -3.63 9.21 -3.29
N PRO A 169 -2.89 10.34 -3.27
CA PRO A 169 -3.01 11.34 -4.32
C PRO A 169 -2.59 10.77 -5.67
N VAL A 170 -3.33 11.08 -6.70
CA VAL A 170 -2.95 10.73 -8.09
C VAL A 170 -2.07 11.80 -8.70
N SER A 171 -1.30 11.44 -9.74
CA SER A 171 -0.41 12.37 -10.45
C SER A 171 -1.16 13.41 -11.29
N ASP A 172 -2.41 13.18 -11.60
CA ASP A 172 -3.27 14.17 -12.26
C ASP A 172 -3.68 15.23 -11.25
N GLU A 173 -3.32 16.49 -11.52
CA GLU A 173 -3.63 17.63 -10.63
C GLU A 173 -5.14 17.82 -10.40
N THR A 174 -5.98 17.31 -11.29
CA THR A 174 -7.43 17.36 -11.17
C THR A 174 -8.02 16.22 -10.34
N GLY A 175 -7.19 15.35 -9.78
CA GLY A 175 -7.61 14.24 -8.92
C GLY A 175 -8.47 14.72 -7.75
N ARG A 176 -9.71 14.22 -7.68
CA ARG A 176 -10.75 14.68 -6.76
C ARG A 176 -10.35 14.62 -5.26
N ALA A 177 -9.50 13.66 -4.92
CA ALA A 177 -9.09 13.38 -3.54
C ALA A 177 -7.67 13.89 -3.20
N ASN A 178 -6.97 14.54 -4.14
CA ASN A 178 -5.57 14.94 -3.98
C ASN A 178 -5.32 15.89 -2.81
N HIS A 179 -6.32 16.68 -2.42
CA HIS A 179 -6.21 17.67 -1.35
C HIS A 179 -6.89 17.23 -0.05
N LEU A 180 -7.49 16.03 -0.04
CA LEU A 180 -8.14 15.51 1.15
C LEU A 180 -7.09 15.19 2.22
N ALA A 181 -7.28 15.69 3.43
CA ALA A 181 -6.33 15.52 4.53
C ALA A 181 -7.00 15.71 5.91
N GLY A 182 -6.25 15.44 6.95
CA GLY A 182 -6.68 15.68 8.33
C GLY A 182 -7.96 14.92 8.68
N THR A 183 -8.88 15.61 9.33
CA THR A 183 -10.13 15.02 9.83
C THR A 183 -11.03 14.46 8.74
N GLU A 184 -11.01 15.03 7.54
CA GLU A 184 -11.85 14.58 6.42
C GLU A 184 -11.34 13.23 5.88
N LEU A 185 -10.02 13.11 5.64
CA LEU A 185 -9.40 11.84 5.23
C LEU A 185 -9.58 10.77 6.32
N ALA A 186 -9.36 11.15 7.60
CA ALA A 186 -9.56 10.24 8.73
C ALA A 186 -11.00 9.73 8.82
N ALA A 187 -11.98 10.60 8.53
CA ALA A 187 -13.40 10.22 8.53
C ALA A 187 -13.73 9.24 7.38
N CYS A 188 -13.11 9.40 6.19
CA CYS A 188 -13.25 8.45 5.08
C CYS A 188 -12.64 7.09 5.44
N ALA A 189 -11.40 7.06 5.93
CA ALA A 189 -10.74 5.82 6.34
C ALA A 189 -11.54 5.08 7.42
N ARG A 190 -12.02 5.82 8.44
CA ARG A 190 -12.88 5.25 9.48
C ARG A 190 -14.15 4.65 8.90
N ALA A 191 -14.85 5.37 8.05
CA ALA A 191 -16.12 4.93 7.47
C ALA A 191 -15.97 3.66 6.60
N PHE A 192 -14.89 3.57 5.82
CA PHE A 192 -14.54 2.37 5.06
C PHE A 192 -14.26 1.19 6.00
N CYS A 193 -13.30 1.37 6.90
CA CYS A 193 -12.84 0.29 7.78
C CYS A 193 -13.97 -0.22 8.70
N GLU A 194 -14.72 0.65 9.37
CA GLU A 194 -15.85 0.24 10.20
C GLU A 194 -16.90 -0.56 9.42
N ARG A 195 -17.14 -0.20 8.16
CA ARG A 195 -18.11 -0.92 7.33
C ARG A 195 -17.62 -2.33 6.96
N ILE A 196 -16.32 -2.48 6.68
CA ILE A 196 -15.65 -3.77 6.43
C ILE A 196 -15.65 -4.62 7.72
N GLU A 197 -15.29 -4.02 8.85
CA GLU A 197 -15.24 -4.69 10.16
C GLU A 197 -16.62 -5.19 10.62
N GLN A 198 -17.70 -4.43 10.35
CA GLN A 198 -19.08 -4.86 10.59
C GLN A 198 -19.47 -6.13 9.82
N ALA A 199 -18.81 -6.41 8.71
CA ALA A 199 -18.99 -7.64 7.95
C ALA A 199 -18.08 -8.79 8.39
N GLY A 200 -17.23 -8.57 9.41
CA GLY A 200 -16.39 -9.58 10.04
C GLY A 200 -14.99 -9.71 9.46
N TYR A 201 -14.52 -8.74 8.68
CA TYR A 201 -13.15 -8.72 8.16
C TYR A 201 -12.27 -7.78 8.99
N ASP A 202 -11.00 -8.11 9.10
CA ASP A 202 -9.99 -7.20 9.64
C ASP A 202 -9.66 -6.10 8.61
N THR A 203 -9.15 -4.96 9.11
CA THR A 203 -8.77 -3.83 8.25
C THR A 203 -7.38 -3.33 8.57
N LEU A 204 -6.76 -2.66 7.60
CA LEU A 204 -5.55 -1.87 7.77
C LEU A 204 -5.56 -0.66 6.82
N VAL A 205 -4.66 0.27 7.05
CA VAL A 205 -4.48 1.45 6.20
C VAL A 205 -3.14 1.35 5.49
N TYR A 206 -3.16 1.49 4.16
CA TYR A 206 -1.95 1.56 3.35
C TYR A 206 -1.52 3.01 3.13
N GLY A 207 -0.20 3.22 3.03
CA GLY A 207 0.37 4.47 2.57
C GLY A 207 1.87 4.59 2.83
N ASN A 208 2.49 5.50 2.09
CA ASN A 208 3.85 5.94 2.36
C ASN A 208 3.89 7.02 3.46
N LYS A 209 5.08 7.53 3.83
CA LYS A 209 5.21 8.57 4.87
C LYS A 209 4.35 9.80 4.62
N ARG A 210 4.22 10.21 3.35
CA ARG A 210 3.42 11.39 2.98
C ARG A 210 1.93 11.10 3.15
N ASP A 211 1.49 9.92 2.76
CA ASP A 211 0.09 9.54 2.86
C ASP A 211 -0.34 9.37 4.31
N ILE A 212 0.48 8.73 5.13
CA ILE A 212 0.23 8.62 6.58
C ILE A 212 0.21 10.00 7.25
N ALA A 213 1.13 10.90 6.88
CA ALA A 213 1.14 12.26 7.42
C ALA A 213 -0.11 13.08 7.08
N ARG A 214 -0.82 12.75 5.98
CA ARG A 214 -2.09 13.40 5.61
C ARG A 214 -3.21 13.17 6.63
N PHE A 215 -3.13 12.13 7.45
CA PHE A 215 -4.08 11.92 8.56
C PHE A 215 -3.91 12.91 9.72
N GLY A 216 -2.83 13.71 9.73
CA GLY A 216 -2.58 14.73 10.75
C GLY A 216 -1.83 14.23 12.00
N GLY A 217 -1.18 13.07 11.88
CA GLY A 217 -0.31 12.51 12.93
C GLY A 217 -0.49 11.03 13.14
N ASP A 218 -1.71 10.57 13.42
CA ASP A 218 -1.99 9.16 13.65
C ASP A 218 -3.04 8.63 12.67
N VAL A 219 -2.86 7.40 12.24
CA VAL A 219 -3.89 6.66 11.51
C VAL A 219 -5.12 6.51 12.40
N PRO A 220 -6.35 6.71 11.87
CA PRO A 220 -7.57 6.69 12.67
C PRO A 220 -7.70 5.41 13.50
N ASP A 221 -8.02 5.61 14.78
CA ASP A 221 -8.35 4.56 15.76
C ASP A 221 -7.23 3.53 16.01
N GLY A 222 -5.96 3.91 15.72
CA GLY A 222 -4.81 3.02 15.92
C GLY A 222 -4.82 1.78 15.02
N ARG A 223 -5.45 1.86 13.84
CA ARG A 223 -5.49 0.73 12.90
C ARG A 223 -4.09 0.33 12.44
N PRO A 224 -3.86 -0.97 12.18
CA PRO A 224 -2.60 -1.42 11.64
C PRO A 224 -2.25 -0.71 10.32
N VAL A 225 -0.96 -0.48 10.09
CA VAL A 225 -0.46 0.17 8.88
C VAL A 225 0.27 -0.83 7.99
N TRP A 226 -0.02 -0.77 6.71
CA TRP A 226 0.80 -1.31 5.63
C TRP A 226 1.60 -0.15 5.04
N PHE A 227 2.87 -0.11 5.40
CA PHE A 227 3.75 1.01 5.09
C PHE A 227 4.50 0.80 3.79
N ALA A 228 4.51 1.80 2.90
CA ALA A 228 5.31 1.79 1.68
C ALA A 228 6.53 2.72 1.81
N GLU A 229 7.72 2.16 1.65
CA GLU A 229 8.96 2.92 1.55
C GLU A 229 10.00 2.10 0.78
N TYR A 230 10.46 2.62 -0.35
CA TYR A 230 11.34 1.93 -1.27
C TYR A 230 12.79 2.42 -1.15
N ASP A 231 13.73 1.59 -1.62
CA ASP A 231 15.16 1.94 -1.74
C ASP A 231 15.84 2.34 -0.42
N VAL A 232 15.35 1.84 0.71
CA VAL A 232 15.93 2.03 2.04
C VAL A 232 16.44 0.70 2.61
N ALA A 233 17.49 0.78 3.43
CA ALA A 233 18.04 -0.39 4.10
C ALA A 233 17.10 -0.92 5.19
N VAL A 234 16.48 0.01 5.93
CA VAL A 234 15.49 -0.22 6.98
C VAL A 234 14.42 0.87 6.89
N PRO A 235 13.18 0.61 7.31
CA PRO A 235 12.13 1.61 7.30
C PRO A 235 12.48 2.82 8.15
N THR A 236 12.12 4.01 7.66
CA THR A 236 12.40 5.29 8.32
C THR A 236 11.13 6.00 8.82
N GLY A 237 9.96 5.36 8.69
CA GLY A 237 8.69 5.81 9.27
C GLY A 237 8.81 5.91 10.80
N GLN A 238 8.22 6.96 11.39
CA GLN A 238 8.19 7.16 12.85
C GLN A 238 6.81 6.84 13.41
N PHE A 239 6.27 5.70 13.04
CA PHE A 239 4.99 5.15 13.46
C PHE A 239 5.03 3.63 13.34
N ASP A 240 4.15 2.94 14.07
CA ASP A 240 4.04 1.49 14.03
C ASP A 240 3.38 1.01 12.74
N PHE A 241 3.87 -0.09 12.20
CA PHE A 241 3.31 -0.77 11.04
C PHE A 241 3.47 -2.28 11.19
N VAL A 242 2.62 -3.04 10.51
CA VAL A 242 2.62 -4.52 10.58
C VAL A 242 3.09 -5.14 9.26
N MET A 243 3.13 -4.35 8.19
CA MET A 243 3.55 -4.78 6.86
C MET A 243 4.33 -3.65 6.19
N TRP A 244 5.39 -4.00 5.47
CA TRP A 244 6.20 -3.06 4.73
C TRP A 244 6.32 -3.48 3.26
N GLN A 245 5.81 -2.63 2.36
CA GLN A 245 6.05 -2.72 0.93
C GLN A 245 7.39 -2.04 0.64
N TYR A 246 8.41 -2.82 0.34
CA TYR A 246 9.80 -2.35 0.33
C TYR A 246 10.39 -2.16 -1.06
N THR A 247 9.69 -2.60 -2.10
CA THR A 247 10.08 -2.35 -3.51
C THR A 247 8.87 -2.50 -4.42
N SER A 248 8.84 -1.71 -5.50
CA SER A 248 7.87 -1.80 -6.59
C SER A 248 8.47 -2.41 -7.87
N THR A 249 9.68 -2.95 -7.77
CA THR A 249 10.44 -3.46 -8.93
C THR A 249 10.92 -4.90 -8.74
N GLY A 250 10.29 -5.63 -7.82
CA GLY A 250 10.60 -7.02 -7.54
C GLY A 250 10.36 -7.96 -8.72
N THR A 251 10.93 -9.14 -8.64
CA THR A 251 10.71 -10.22 -9.59
C THR A 251 10.26 -11.47 -8.85
N VAL A 252 9.22 -12.13 -9.37
CA VAL A 252 8.66 -13.35 -8.80
C VAL A 252 8.40 -14.32 -9.95
N ALA A 253 8.80 -15.59 -9.77
CA ALA A 253 8.47 -16.63 -10.74
C ALA A 253 6.95 -16.71 -10.94
N GLY A 254 6.50 -16.85 -12.18
CA GLY A 254 5.07 -16.86 -12.49
C GLY A 254 4.45 -15.47 -12.79
N ILE A 255 5.20 -14.38 -12.57
CA ILE A 255 4.79 -13.02 -12.92
C ILE A 255 5.74 -12.46 -13.97
N SER A 256 5.20 -12.04 -15.12
CA SER A 256 6.03 -11.58 -16.26
C SER A 256 6.42 -10.11 -16.19
N THR A 257 5.81 -9.34 -15.30
CA THR A 257 6.09 -7.92 -15.07
C THR A 257 6.87 -7.72 -13.77
N ARG A 258 7.21 -6.48 -13.45
CA ARG A 258 7.61 -6.12 -12.09
C ARG A 258 6.42 -6.21 -11.15
N VAL A 259 6.69 -6.51 -9.89
CA VAL A 259 5.68 -6.67 -8.85
C VAL A 259 6.19 -6.06 -7.55
N ASP A 260 5.25 -5.55 -6.76
CA ASP A 260 5.52 -5.03 -5.44
C ASP A 260 5.80 -6.18 -4.46
N LEU A 261 6.91 -6.06 -3.70
CA LEU A 261 7.25 -7.03 -2.67
C LEU A 261 7.02 -6.46 -1.29
N ASN A 262 6.46 -7.31 -0.45
CA ASN A 262 6.05 -6.99 0.89
C ASN A 262 6.68 -7.93 1.91
N ILE A 263 6.96 -7.41 3.09
CA ILE A 263 7.27 -8.21 4.27
C ILE A 263 6.22 -7.91 5.34
N ARG A 264 5.52 -8.94 5.82
CA ARG A 264 4.62 -8.87 6.96
C ARG A 264 5.33 -9.40 8.18
N PHE A 265 5.29 -8.65 9.27
CA PHE A 265 5.89 -9.04 10.52
C PHE A 265 4.88 -9.82 11.37
N ASP A 266 5.33 -10.93 11.97
CA ASP A 266 4.56 -11.60 13.00
C ASP A 266 4.49 -10.69 14.22
N ALA A 267 3.40 -10.76 14.99
CA ALA A 267 3.26 -9.90 16.16
C ALA A 267 4.46 -10.05 17.10
N VAL A 268 5.05 -8.91 17.48
CA VAL A 268 6.10 -8.87 18.49
C VAL A 268 5.46 -9.20 19.83
N GLY A 269 5.89 -10.30 20.46
CA GLY A 269 5.31 -10.82 21.70
C GLY A 269 5.75 -10.04 22.95
#